data_79ff7487d17255b79f053c0901d280c8
#
_entry.id   79ff7487d17255b79f053c0901d280c8
#
_cell.length_a   1.000
_cell.length_b   1.000
_cell.length_c   1.000
_cell.angle_alpha   90.00
_cell.angle_beta   90.00
_cell.angle_gamma   90.00
#
_symmetry.space_group_name_H-M   'P 1'
#
loop_
_entity.id
_entity.type
_entity.pdbx_description
1 polymer ?
#
loop_
_entity_poly.entity_id
_entity_poly.type
_entity_poly.pdbx_seq_one_letter_code
_entity_poly.pdbx_strand_id
1 'polypeptide(L)'
;AISTKNLIPILTGIKFDLKDDGLYLYASDTDVSIRSFIPKNKLTSLEETGSIVIGGKYIVEIIRKLPNTDISIEVIDGYKMIVSTDNTEFNLNGINPNEFPNLDLDETKEPIVINNGVFKDIINQTVFAISQSETRPLLTGINFRINNGELDVIATDSYRLARKLVAIDKVDESDINIVIPGKNLVELTKMLDNDEESLELH
;
A
#
# COMPACT_ATOMS: atom_id res chain seq x y z
N ALA A 1 -5.61 -2.52 1.72
CA ALA A 1 -6.16 -1.57 0.73
C ALA A 1 -7.31 -2.13 -0.11
N ILE A 2 -7.89 -3.27 0.23
CA ILE A 2 -9.11 -3.76 -0.43
C ILE A 2 -10.21 -3.74 0.61
N SER A 3 -11.17 -2.82 0.46
CA SER A 3 -12.30 -2.73 1.35
C SER A 3 -13.38 -3.75 0.98
N THR A 4 -13.93 -4.44 1.95
CA THR A 4 -15.11 -5.29 1.77
C THR A 4 -16.43 -4.51 1.84
N LYS A 5 -16.38 -3.22 2.17
CA LYS A 5 -17.55 -2.34 2.39
C LYS A 5 -17.43 -1.01 1.63
N ASN A 6 -16.89 -1.01 0.42
CA ASN A 6 -16.70 0.23 -0.32
C ASN A 6 -17.99 0.75 -0.94
N LEU A 7 -18.20 2.07 -0.81
CA LEU A 7 -19.25 2.80 -1.53
C LEU A 7 -19.00 2.81 -3.05
N ILE A 8 -17.75 2.55 -3.46
CA ILE A 8 -17.32 2.48 -4.87
C ILE A 8 -16.95 1.02 -5.19
N PRO A 9 -17.84 0.25 -5.86
CA PRO A 9 -17.66 -1.19 -6.06
C PRO A 9 -16.35 -1.60 -6.72
N ILE A 10 -15.84 -0.81 -7.67
CA ILE A 10 -14.60 -1.12 -8.39
C ILE A 10 -13.36 -1.15 -7.48
N LEU A 11 -13.39 -0.44 -6.35
CA LEU A 11 -12.29 -0.45 -5.36
C LEU A 11 -12.24 -1.74 -4.52
N THR A 12 -13.19 -2.66 -4.71
CA THR A 12 -13.06 -4.03 -4.20
C THR A 12 -12.14 -4.89 -5.06
N GLY A 13 -11.72 -4.36 -6.21
CA GLY A 13 -10.83 -4.99 -7.17
C GLY A 13 -9.38 -4.54 -7.03
N ILE A 14 -8.52 -5.29 -7.69
CA ILE A 14 -7.12 -4.93 -7.95
C ILE A 14 -7.03 -4.63 -9.45
N LYS A 15 -6.50 -3.46 -9.82
CA LYS A 15 -6.17 -3.13 -11.19
C LYS A 15 -4.81 -3.72 -11.52
N PHE A 16 -4.79 -4.54 -12.55
CA PHE A 16 -3.59 -5.03 -13.22
C PHE A 16 -3.33 -4.12 -14.42
N ASP A 17 -2.14 -3.59 -14.53
CA ASP A 17 -1.74 -2.69 -15.61
C ASP A 17 -0.36 -3.11 -16.12
N LEU A 18 -0.36 -3.89 -17.20
CA LEU A 18 0.85 -4.42 -17.82
C LEU A 18 1.36 -3.42 -18.86
N LYS A 19 2.55 -2.90 -18.64
CA LYS A 19 3.26 -1.95 -19.49
C LYS A 19 4.56 -2.55 -20.01
N ASP A 20 5.24 -1.83 -20.91
CA ASP A 20 6.52 -2.27 -21.52
C ASP A 20 7.64 -2.51 -20.50
N ASP A 21 7.60 -1.87 -19.35
CA ASP A 21 8.57 -1.94 -18.27
C ASP A 21 8.22 -2.97 -17.18
N GLY A 22 6.97 -3.46 -17.14
CA GLY A 22 6.53 -4.46 -16.17
C GLY A 22 5.05 -4.39 -15.80
N LEU A 23 4.69 -5.11 -14.75
CA LEU A 23 3.32 -5.21 -14.24
C LEU A 23 3.13 -4.32 -13.01
N TYR A 24 2.21 -3.39 -13.10
CA TYR A 24 1.73 -2.58 -12.00
C TYR A 24 0.43 -3.14 -11.43
N LEU A 25 0.36 -3.23 -10.11
CA LEU A 25 -0.84 -3.62 -9.39
C LEU A 25 -1.29 -2.44 -8.52
N TYR A 26 -2.53 -2.02 -8.68
CA TYR A 26 -3.12 -0.92 -7.90
C TYR A 26 -4.30 -1.42 -7.08
N ALA A 27 -4.36 -1.01 -5.83
CA ALA A 27 -5.50 -1.22 -4.96
C ALA A 27 -5.73 0.03 -4.10
N SER A 28 -6.99 0.35 -3.81
CA SER A 28 -7.35 1.47 -2.95
C SER A 28 -8.64 1.18 -2.19
N ASP A 29 -8.79 1.77 -1.00
CA ASP A 29 -10.03 1.74 -0.24
C ASP A 29 -10.53 3.16 0.10
N THR A 30 -10.08 4.17 -0.63
CA THR A 30 -10.28 5.61 -0.46
C THR A 30 -9.39 6.25 0.60
N ASP A 31 -8.99 5.51 1.63
CA ASP A 31 -8.11 6.01 2.70
C ASP A 31 -6.65 5.65 2.44
N VAL A 32 -6.43 4.46 1.89
CA VAL A 32 -5.11 3.92 1.56
C VAL A 32 -5.07 3.47 0.12
N SER A 33 -4.08 3.94 -0.62
CA SER A 33 -3.77 3.47 -1.97
C SER A 33 -2.43 2.78 -1.99
N ILE A 34 -2.36 1.66 -2.69
CA ILE A 34 -1.14 0.85 -2.82
C ILE A 34 -0.85 0.63 -4.29
N ARG A 35 0.38 0.88 -4.69
CA ARG A 35 0.96 0.47 -5.97
C ARG A 35 2.07 -0.55 -5.70
N SER A 36 2.00 -1.70 -6.35
CA SER A 36 3.08 -2.68 -6.38
C SER A 36 3.60 -2.80 -7.80
N PHE A 37 4.90 -2.98 -7.98
CA PHE A 37 5.53 -3.07 -9.28
C PHE A 37 6.38 -4.33 -9.39
N ILE A 38 6.14 -5.10 -10.45
CA ILE A 38 6.94 -6.26 -10.84
C ILE A 38 7.67 -5.88 -12.14
N PRO A 39 8.97 -5.64 -12.10
CA PRO A 39 9.71 -5.21 -13.29
C PRO A 39 9.78 -6.32 -14.32
N LYS A 40 9.90 -5.93 -15.59
CA LYS A 40 9.94 -6.84 -16.76
C LYS A 40 10.95 -7.97 -16.63
N ASN A 41 12.10 -7.72 -16.05
CA ASN A 41 13.15 -8.72 -15.85
C ASN A 41 12.79 -9.83 -14.84
N LYS A 42 11.69 -9.66 -14.10
CA LYS A 42 11.11 -10.69 -13.21
C LYS A 42 9.92 -11.42 -13.84
N LEU A 43 9.50 -11.03 -15.04
CA LEU A 43 8.47 -11.72 -15.81
C LEU A 43 9.17 -12.72 -16.76
N THR A 44 8.62 -13.93 -16.86
CA THR A 44 9.11 -14.97 -17.77
C THR A 44 8.90 -14.57 -19.23
N SER A 45 7.73 -13.98 -19.53
CA SER A 45 7.41 -13.41 -20.85
C SER A 45 6.49 -12.19 -20.69
N LEU A 46 6.50 -11.31 -21.69
CA LEU A 46 5.56 -10.21 -21.84
C LEU A 46 5.24 -10.12 -23.34
N GLU A 47 4.03 -10.49 -23.71
CA GLU A 47 3.60 -10.55 -25.13
C GLU A 47 2.86 -9.28 -25.52
N GLU A 48 1.84 -8.87 -24.76
CA GLU A 48 1.02 -7.71 -25.04
C GLU A 48 0.80 -6.88 -23.77
N THR A 49 0.74 -5.57 -23.92
CA THR A 49 0.41 -4.63 -22.83
C THR A 49 -1.11 -4.49 -22.73
N GLY A 50 -1.59 -4.17 -21.53
CA GLY A 50 -3.01 -3.97 -21.30
C GLY A 50 -3.37 -3.85 -19.85
N SER A 51 -4.64 -3.57 -19.57
CA SER A 51 -5.09 -3.43 -18.20
C SER A 51 -6.48 -4.03 -17.94
N ILE A 52 -6.70 -4.46 -16.71
CA ILE A 52 -7.98 -5.05 -16.26
C ILE A 52 -8.12 -4.84 -14.75
N VAL A 53 -9.37 -4.78 -14.26
CA VAL A 53 -9.65 -4.81 -12.82
C VAL A 53 -10.29 -6.14 -12.45
N ILE A 54 -9.73 -6.85 -11.48
CA ILE A 54 -10.22 -8.15 -11.01
C ILE A 54 -10.60 -8.06 -9.54
N GLY A 55 -11.70 -8.71 -9.16
CA GLY A 55 -12.13 -8.78 -7.77
C GLY A 55 -11.04 -9.30 -6.85
N GLY A 56 -10.56 -8.43 -5.94
CA GLY A 56 -9.36 -8.68 -5.15
C GLY A 56 -9.45 -9.91 -4.27
N LYS A 57 -10.64 -10.18 -3.69
CA LYS A 57 -10.87 -11.38 -2.88
C LYS A 57 -10.56 -12.66 -3.66
N TYR A 58 -11.05 -12.76 -4.90
CA TYR A 58 -10.90 -13.97 -5.70
C TYR A 58 -9.47 -14.19 -6.16
N ILE A 59 -8.85 -13.17 -6.74
CA ILE A 59 -7.48 -13.31 -7.26
C ILE A 59 -6.48 -13.60 -6.15
N VAL A 60 -6.61 -12.97 -4.97
CA VAL A 60 -5.73 -13.22 -3.82
C VAL A 60 -5.89 -14.67 -3.30
N GLU A 61 -7.12 -15.18 -3.24
CA GLU A 61 -7.35 -16.58 -2.83
C GLU A 61 -6.77 -17.58 -3.83
N ILE A 62 -6.89 -17.32 -5.13
CA ILE A 62 -6.32 -18.15 -6.19
C ILE A 62 -4.79 -18.18 -6.05
N ILE A 63 -4.14 -17.01 -6.10
CA ILE A 63 -2.67 -16.91 -6.06
C ILE A 63 -2.10 -17.57 -4.80
N ARG A 64 -2.74 -17.42 -3.63
CA ARG A 64 -2.30 -18.06 -2.38
C ARG A 64 -2.37 -19.59 -2.37
N LYS A 65 -3.26 -20.17 -3.20
CA LYS A 65 -3.48 -21.62 -3.27
C LYS A 65 -2.71 -22.28 -4.40
N LEU A 66 -2.20 -21.50 -5.35
CA LEU A 66 -1.35 -22.04 -6.40
C LEU A 66 -0.03 -22.55 -5.83
N PRO A 67 0.52 -23.63 -6.39
CA PRO A 67 1.88 -24.08 -6.05
C PRO A 67 2.90 -23.00 -6.43
N ASN A 68 4.10 -23.08 -5.88
CA ASN A 68 5.20 -22.18 -6.22
C ASN A 68 5.79 -22.54 -7.60
N THR A 69 5.10 -22.14 -8.65
CA THR A 69 5.43 -22.38 -10.06
C THR A 69 5.09 -21.13 -10.87
N ASP A 70 5.55 -21.09 -12.09
CA ASP A 70 5.19 -20.02 -13.02
C ASP A 70 3.67 -20.04 -13.27
N ILE A 71 3.08 -18.87 -13.31
CA ILE A 71 1.68 -18.67 -13.65
C ILE A 71 1.58 -17.84 -14.94
N SER A 72 0.67 -18.23 -15.81
CA SER A 72 0.29 -17.44 -16.98
C SER A 72 -0.94 -16.62 -16.66
N ILE A 73 -0.94 -15.36 -17.06
CA ILE A 73 -2.09 -14.46 -16.96
C ILE A 73 -2.38 -13.94 -18.35
N GLU A 74 -3.57 -14.25 -18.85
CA GLU A 74 -4.04 -13.78 -20.14
C GLU A 74 -5.34 -12.99 -19.95
N VAL A 75 -5.50 -11.90 -20.70
CA VAL A 75 -6.73 -11.10 -20.73
C VAL A 75 -7.33 -11.22 -22.13
N ILE A 76 -8.55 -11.70 -22.18
CA ILE A 76 -9.30 -11.87 -23.42
C ILE A 76 -10.47 -10.89 -23.50
N ASP A 77 -11.08 -10.81 -24.69
CA ASP A 77 -12.22 -9.93 -24.97
C ASP A 77 -13.33 -10.03 -23.91
N GLY A 78 -13.97 -8.90 -23.62
CA GLY A 78 -15.04 -8.80 -22.63
C GLY A 78 -14.55 -8.74 -21.17
N TYR A 79 -13.31 -8.30 -20.94
CA TYR A 79 -12.69 -8.18 -19.62
C TYR A 79 -12.68 -9.51 -18.86
N LYS A 80 -12.25 -10.58 -19.49
CA LYS A 80 -12.02 -11.86 -18.82
C LYS A 80 -10.54 -12.10 -18.63
N MET A 81 -10.15 -12.49 -17.43
CA MET A 81 -8.79 -12.90 -17.10
C MET A 81 -8.73 -14.42 -16.92
N ILE A 82 -7.80 -15.04 -17.59
CA ILE A 82 -7.45 -16.46 -17.42
C ILE A 82 -6.15 -16.49 -16.60
N VAL A 83 -6.17 -17.22 -15.50
CA VAL A 83 -4.97 -17.50 -14.68
C VAL A 83 -4.71 -18.98 -14.77
N SER A 84 -3.59 -19.39 -15.30
CA SER A 84 -3.28 -20.80 -15.54
C SER A 84 -1.88 -21.20 -15.05
N THR A 85 -1.76 -22.47 -14.76
CA THR A 85 -0.51 -23.22 -14.56
C THR A 85 -0.55 -24.46 -15.42
N ASP A 86 0.48 -25.30 -15.41
CA ASP A 86 0.52 -26.54 -16.19
C ASP A 86 -0.71 -27.44 -16.00
N ASN A 87 -1.32 -27.42 -14.81
CA ASN A 87 -2.40 -28.36 -14.43
C ASN A 87 -3.69 -27.70 -13.97
N THR A 88 -3.78 -26.37 -13.99
CA THR A 88 -4.93 -25.65 -13.41
C THR A 88 -5.23 -24.39 -14.21
N GLU A 89 -6.50 -24.12 -14.41
CA GLU A 89 -6.98 -22.92 -15.07
C GLU A 89 -8.15 -22.30 -14.29
N PHE A 90 -8.11 -20.98 -14.14
CA PHE A 90 -9.17 -20.18 -13.53
C PHE A 90 -9.61 -19.07 -14.48
N ASN A 91 -10.91 -18.97 -14.67
CA ASN A 91 -11.53 -17.93 -15.49
C ASN A 91 -12.21 -16.91 -14.56
N LEU A 92 -11.77 -15.66 -14.62
CA LEU A 92 -12.27 -14.56 -13.79
C LEU A 92 -12.92 -13.48 -14.66
N ASN A 93 -14.10 -13.01 -14.25
CA ASN A 93 -14.71 -11.85 -14.87
C ASN A 93 -14.09 -10.58 -14.26
N GLY A 94 -13.58 -9.73 -15.12
CA GLY A 94 -13.02 -8.43 -14.75
C GLY A 94 -13.99 -7.30 -15.00
N ILE A 95 -13.52 -6.09 -14.73
CA ILE A 95 -14.24 -4.83 -14.92
C ILE A 95 -13.36 -3.94 -15.79
N ASN A 96 -13.99 -3.03 -16.52
CA ASN A 96 -13.31 -2.05 -17.35
C ASN A 96 -12.29 -1.23 -16.52
N PRO A 97 -11.01 -1.27 -16.84
CA PRO A 97 -9.96 -0.57 -16.08
C PRO A 97 -10.11 0.97 -16.11
N ASN A 98 -10.82 1.52 -17.10
CA ASN A 98 -11.06 2.96 -17.19
C ASN A 98 -12.03 3.49 -16.11
N GLU A 99 -12.78 2.59 -15.48
CA GLU A 99 -13.64 2.95 -14.33
C GLU A 99 -12.86 3.04 -13.01
N PHE A 100 -11.63 2.50 -12.97
CA PHE A 100 -10.78 2.60 -11.78
C PHE A 100 -10.25 4.03 -11.64
N PRO A 101 -10.38 4.64 -10.45
CA PRO A 101 -9.94 6.02 -10.26
C PRO A 101 -8.44 6.16 -10.52
N ASN A 102 -8.05 7.32 -11.04
CA ASN A 102 -6.63 7.65 -11.11
C ASN A 102 -6.11 7.89 -9.69
N LEU A 103 -5.10 7.13 -9.30
CA LEU A 103 -4.44 7.29 -8.02
C LEU A 103 -3.23 8.22 -8.24
N ASP A 104 -3.25 9.37 -7.59
CA ASP A 104 -2.09 10.26 -7.55
C ASP A 104 -1.06 9.67 -6.56
N LEU A 105 -0.09 8.98 -7.12
CA LEU A 105 1.00 8.31 -6.39
C LEU A 105 2.36 8.83 -6.85
N ASP A 106 2.39 10.03 -7.43
CA ASP A 106 3.63 10.63 -7.91
C ASP A 106 4.41 11.25 -6.74
N GLU A 107 5.68 10.90 -6.67
CA GLU A 107 6.63 11.39 -5.69
C GLU A 107 7.03 12.81 -6.07
N THR A 108 6.60 13.81 -5.30
CA THR A 108 6.80 15.23 -5.64
C THR A 108 7.87 15.93 -4.82
N LYS A 109 8.41 15.27 -3.79
CA LYS A 109 9.39 15.85 -2.85
C LYS A 109 10.54 14.88 -2.61
N GLU A 110 11.65 15.42 -2.10
CA GLU A 110 12.73 14.58 -1.59
C GLU A 110 12.24 13.73 -0.42
N PRO A 111 12.55 12.43 -0.40
CA PRO A 111 12.08 11.52 0.63
C PRO A 111 12.80 11.73 1.96
N ILE A 112 12.07 11.44 3.02
CA ILE A 112 12.65 11.19 4.32
C ILE A 112 12.96 9.71 4.40
N VAL A 113 14.22 9.36 4.55
CA VAL A 113 14.66 7.96 4.61
C VAL A 113 14.72 7.52 6.07
N ILE A 114 13.97 6.48 6.40
CA ILE A 114 13.95 5.89 7.74
C ILE A 114 14.16 4.38 7.62
N ASN A 115 15.05 3.82 8.43
CA ASN A 115 15.23 2.38 8.51
C ASN A 115 13.92 1.69 8.97
N ASN A 116 13.55 0.57 8.34
CA ASN A 116 12.30 -0.15 8.60
C ASN A 116 12.16 -0.58 10.06
N GLY A 117 13.23 -1.08 10.68
CA GLY A 117 13.23 -1.46 12.10
C GLY A 117 12.97 -0.27 13.01
N VAL A 118 13.63 0.87 12.74
CA VAL A 118 13.41 2.12 13.47
C VAL A 118 11.96 2.61 13.30
N PHE A 119 11.42 2.57 12.09
CA PHE A 119 10.03 2.96 11.85
C PHE A 119 9.03 2.05 12.59
N LYS A 120 9.23 0.72 12.55
CA LYS A 120 8.40 -0.24 13.33
C LYS A 120 8.45 0.08 14.84
N ASP A 121 9.63 0.35 15.37
CA ASP A 121 9.82 0.71 16.79
C ASP A 121 9.07 2.01 17.13
N ILE A 122 9.15 3.04 16.29
CA ILE A 122 8.42 4.29 16.47
C ILE A 122 6.91 4.01 16.60
N ILE A 123 6.35 3.24 15.67
CA ILE A 123 4.92 2.95 15.67
C ILE A 123 4.54 2.11 16.89
N ASN A 124 5.27 1.03 17.18
CA ASN A 124 4.97 0.16 18.32
C ASN A 124 5.04 0.91 19.67
N GLN A 125 5.95 1.88 19.80
CA GLN A 125 6.14 2.67 21.02
C GLN A 125 5.16 3.84 21.17
N THR A 126 4.34 4.13 20.14
CA THR A 126 3.42 5.27 20.17
C THR A 126 1.97 4.89 19.96
N VAL A 127 1.68 3.92 19.11
CA VAL A 127 0.31 3.55 18.68
C VAL A 127 -0.61 3.17 19.83
N PHE A 128 -0.10 2.62 20.93
CA PHE A 128 -0.93 2.23 22.09
C PHE A 128 -1.61 3.44 22.77
N ALA A 129 -1.12 4.64 22.52
CA ALA A 129 -1.62 5.88 23.13
C ALA A 129 -2.70 6.58 22.27
N ILE A 130 -3.03 6.09 21.07
CA ILE A 130 -4.12 6.67 20.27
C ILE A 130 -5.49 6.37 20.86
N SER A 131 -6.48 7.21 20.52
CA SER A 131 -7.88 6.98 20.85
C SER A 131 -8.47 5.87 19.99
N GLN A 132 -9.34 5.03 20.58
CA GLN A 132 -10.16 4.07 19.86
C GLN A 132 -11.52 4.68 19.42
N SER A 133 -11.83 5.88 19.89
CA SER A 133 -13.09 6.55 19.60
C SER A 133 -12.93 7.54 18.46
N GLU A 134 -13.78 7.42 17.45
CA GLU A 134 -13.83 8.30 16.29
C GLU A 134 -14.53 9.65 16.56
N THR A 135 -15.00 9.89 17.78
CA THR A 135 -15.59 11.18 18.15
C THR A 135 -14.62 12.34 18.05
N ARG A 136 -13.32 12.06 18.15
CA ARG A 136 -12.22 13.00 17.89
C ARG A 136 -11.23 12.34 16.91
N PRO A 137 -11.47 12.43 15.61
CA PRO A 137 -10.69 11.72 14.60
C PRO A 137 -9.18 11.96 14.67
N LEU A 138 -8.74 13.18 14.98
CA LEU A 138 -7.32 13.50 15.11
C LEU A 138 -6.60 12.66 16.17
N LEU A 139 -7.30 12.25 17.23
CA LEU A 139 -6.71 11.45 18.31
C LEU A 139 -6.62 9.95 17.96
N THR A 140 -7.24 9.51 16.87
CA THR A 140 -7.08 8.14 16.36
C THR A 140 -5.82 7.98 15.49
N GLY A 141 -5.12 9.09 15.24
CA GLY A 141 -3.88 9.13 14.48
C GLY A 141 -2.66 9.37 15.36
N ILE A 142 -1.51 9.22 14.73
CA ILE A 142 -0.19 9.56 15.27
C ILE A 142 0.29 10.81 14.55
N ASN A 143 0.71 11.81 15.30
CA ASN A 143 1.25 13.05 14.76
C ASN A 143 2.74 12.88 14.47
N PHE A 144 3.14 13.19 13.26
CA PHE A 144 4.52 13.26 12.79
C PHE A 144 4.89 14.71 12.56
N ARG A 145 5.89 15.17 13.27
CA ARG A 145 6.42 16.52 13.11
C ARG A 145 7.92 16.44 12.86
N ILE A 146 8.35 17.13 11.81
CA ILE A 146 9.75 17.21 11.44
C ILE A 146 10.20 18.64 11.61
N ASN A 147 11.27 18.82 12.36
CA ASN A 147 11.90 20.11 12.59
C ASN A 147 13.40 19.91 12.81
N ASN A 148 14.22 20.68 12.11
CA ASN A 148 15.67 20.75 12.31
C ASN A 148 16.41 19.39 12.32
N GLY A 149 16.03 18.42 11.48
CA GLY A 149 16.66 17.11 11.42
C GLY A 149 16.23 16.16 12.55
N GLU A 150 15.10 16.45 13.19
CA GLU A 150 14.50 15.61 14.22
C GLU A 150 13.06 15.26 13.85
N LEU A 151 12.73 13.99 13.90
CA LEU A 151 11.37 13.48 13.76
C LEU A 151 10.77 13.31 15.15
N ASP A 152 9.74 14.08 15.46
CA ASP A 152 8.97 14.06 16.71
C ASP A 152 7.63 13.37 16.44
N VAL A 153 7.42 12.19 17.01
CA VAL A 153 6.23 11.36 16.81
C VAL A 153 5.44 11.31 18.10
N ILE A 154 4.17 11.77 18.04
CA ILE A 154 3.31 11.93 19.22
C ILE A 154 1.97 11.25 19.00
N ALA A 155 1.53 10.51 19.99
CA ALA A 155 0.18 9.93 20.07
C ALA A 155 -0.47 10.22 21.42
N THR A 156 -1.77 10.50 21.45
CA THR A 156 -2.51 10.75 22.70
C THR A 156 -4.00 10.45 22.54
N ASP A 157 -4.63 9.97 23.60
CA ASP A 157 -6.08 9.80 23.72
C ASP A 157 -6.71 10.80 24.71
N SER A 158 -5.98 11.83 25.12
CA SER A 158 -6.28 12.82 26.17
C SER A 158 -6.08 12.35 27.62
N TYR A 159 -5.86 11.05 27.85
CA TYR A 159 -5.57 10.49 29.19
C TYR A 159 -4.10 10.10 29.33
N ARG A 160 -3.46 9.74 28.24
CA ARG A 160 -2.05 9.36 28.16
C ARG A 160 -1.42 9.95 26.89
N LEU A 161 -0.12 10.08 26.90
CA LEU A 161 0.68 10.57 25.77
C LEU A 161 1.91 9.69 25.63
N ALA A 162 2.17 9.27 24.40
CA ALA A 162 3.44 8.67 24.00
C ALA A 162 4.15 9.62 23.05
N ARG A 163 5.48 9.77 23.24
CA ARG A 163 6.32 10.61 22.37
C ARG A 163 7.63 9.89 22.08
N LYS A 164 8.03 9.90 20.83
CA LYS A 164 9.32 9.37 20.37
C LYS A 164 10.03 10.42 19.55
N LEU A 165 11.30 10.69 19.87
CA LEU A 165 12.19 11.55 19.10
C LEU A 165 13.23 10.69 18.39
N VAL A 166 13.44 10.94 17.12
CA VAL A 166 14.43 10.25 16.29
C VAL A 166 15.17 11.27 15.44
N ALA A 167 16.51 11.21 15.47
CA ALA A 167 17.31 11.99 14.55
C ALA A 167 17.14 11.43 13.13
N ILE A 168 16.93 12.31 12.16
CA ILE A 168 16.83 11.98 10.74
C ILE A 168 17.85 12.81 9.97
N ASP A 169 18.25 12.32 8.81
CA ASP A 169 19.10 13.11 7.92
C ASP A 169 18.34 14.39 7.52
N LYS A 170 19.10 15.47 7.29
CA LYS A 170 18.51 16.77 6.98
C LYS A 170 17.61 16.67 5.77
N VAL A 171 16.33 16.92 6.00
CA VAL A 171 15.35 17.20 4.97
C VAL A 171 15.32 18.70 4.72
N ASP A 172 15.34 19.11 3.45
CA ASP A 172 15.23 20.52 3.10
C ASP A 172 13.89 21.09 3.59
N GLU A 173 14.01 22.01 4.51
CA GLU A 173 13.16 23.14 4.94
C GLU A 173 11.63 23.07 4.79
N SER A 174 10.96 22.02 5.10
CA SER A 174 9.54 22.20 5.40
C SER A 174 9.20 21.64 6.77
N ASP A 175 8.71 22.49 7.67
CA ASP A 175 8.04 22.04 8.89
C ASP A 175 6.88 21.11 8.52
N ILE A 176 7.15 19.82 8.51
CA ILE A 176 6.11 18.81 8.28
C ILE A 176 5.41 18.59 9.61
N ASN A 177 4.09 18.75 9.59
CA ASN A 177 3.24 18.48 10.73
C ASN A 177 1.95 17.82 10.25
N ILE A 178 1.91 16.49 10.29
CA ILE A 178 0.80 15.70 9.77
C ILE A 178 0.32 14.70 10.81
N VAL A 179 -0.94 14.30 10.72
CA VAL A 179 -1.52 13.22 11.52
C VAL A 179 -1.90 12.10 10.59
N ILE A 180 -1.32 10.92 10.81
CA ILE A 180 -1.59 9.71 10.04
C ILE A 180 -2.40 8.74 10.90
N PRO A 181 -3.51 8.17 10.37
CA PRO A 181 -4.30 7.20 11.13
C PRO A 181 -3.46 6.05 11.65
N GLY A 182 -3.51 5.80 12.96
CA GLY A 182 -2.67 4.77 13.60
C GLY A 182 -2.92 3.37 13.07
N LYS A 183 -4.17 3.07 12.69
CA LYS A 183 -4.51 1.81 12.04
C LYS A 183 -3.75 1.59 10.73
N ASN A 184 -3.64 2.62 9.89
CA ASN A 184 -2.94 2.53 8.62
C ASN A 184 -1.44 2.34 8.82
N LEU A 185 -0.86 3.02 9.83
CA LEU A 185 0.54 2.84 10.19
C LEU A 185 0.85 1.42 10.69
N VAL A 186 -0.04 0.83 11.49
CA VAL A 186 0.08 -0.58 11.91
C VAL A 186 0.01 -1.53 10.73
N GLU A 187 -0.87 -1.29 9.76
CA GLU A 187 -0.90 -2.13 8.55
C GLU A 187 0.37 -1.94 7.70
N LEU A 188 0.89 -0.72 7.60
CA LEU A 188 2.15 -0.46 6.91
C LEU A 188 3.32 -1.23 7.56
N THR A 189 3.44 -1.22 8.89
CA THR A 189 4.53 -1.96 9.58
C THR A 189 4.52 -3.46 9.29
N LYS A 190 3.36 -4.07 9.01
CA LYS A 190 3.25 -5.48 8.63
C LYS A 190 3.73 -5.77 7.21
N MET A 191 3.84 -4.76 6.36
CA MET A 191 4.30 -4.88 4.97
C MET A 191 5.82 -4.73 4.85
N LEU A 192 6.48 -4.23 5.90
CA LEU A 192 7.92 -4.03 5.94
C LEU A 192 8.58 -5.33 6.44
N ASP A 193 9.06 -6.16 5.52
CA ASP A 193 9.57 -7.50 5.87
C ASP A 193 10.99 -7.47 6.44
N ASN A 194 11.86 -6.60 5.92
CA ASN A 194 13.28 -6.55 6.29
C ASN A 194 13.58 -5.29 7.11
N ASP A 195 14.01 -5.48 8.36
CA ASP A 195 14.33 -4.39 9.28
C ASP A 195 15.61 -3.62 8.91
N GLU A 196 16.47 -4.21 8.07
CA GLU A 196 17.70 -3.57 7.59
C GLU A 196 17.48 -2.67 6.35
N GLU A 197 16.36 -2.82 5.67
CA GLU A 197 15.97 -1.96 4.57
C GLU A 197 15.44 -0.61 5.07
N SER A 198 15.29 0.33 4.14
CA SER A 198 14.78 1.67 4.45
C SER A 198 13.47 1.94 3.74
N LEU A 199 12.62 2.68 4.44
CA LEU A 199 11.37 3.26 3.95
C LEU A 199 11.63 4.70 3.54
N GLU A 200 11.12 5.09 2.39
CA GLU A 200 11.10 6.47 1.91
C GLU A 200 9.72 7.08 2.14
N LEU A 201 9.67 8.22 2.80
CA LEU A 201 8.45 8.99 3.05
C LEU A 201 8.50 10.29 2.24
N HIS A 202 7.58 10.45 1.29
CA HIS A 202 7.47 11.62 0.43
C HIS A 202 6.37 12.58 0.86
#